data_79905a01aa843205273ab7a1dc2fc34c
#
_entry.id   79905a01aa843205273ab7a1dc2fc34c
#
_cell.length_a   1.000
_cell.length_b   1.000
_cell.length_c   1.000
_cell.angle_alpha   90.00
_cell.angle_beta   90.00
_cell.angle_gamma   90.00
#
_symmetry.space_group_name_H-M   'P 1'
#
loop_
_entity.id
_entity.type
_entity.pdbx_description
1 polymer ?
#
loop_
_entity_poly.entity_id
_entity_poly.type
_entity_poly.pdbx_seq_one_letter_code
_entity_poly.pdbx_strand_id
1 'polypeptide(L)'
;GGLVVWQMPLMHADRVAGVIGVNTPFLARPPIDPIMGMKALYGEDMYIVYFQKPGEADTVLAKDVGKVFRFFMRKNGMTAEAFGQLPEELKRFALIKALDMDEALWPGELLLTAEEMQVFVDSFNRTGFTGGINWYRNFSRNWKYSGGLEQKVRQPSLMIMAEDDVVLSPKMAAGMERFVPDLEKVLIAKCGHWTQQEHPEETNAAMLDWLKRRFPA
;
A
#
# COMPACT_ATOMS: atom_id res chain seq x y z
N GLY A 1 0.39 -3.45 -5.57
CA GLY A 1 -0.08 -4.83 -5.85
C GLY A 1 -1.32 -5.23 -5.07
N GLY A 2 -1.49 -4.79 -3.81
CA GLY A 2 -2.55 -5.26 -2.93
C GLY A 2 -3.98 -5.10 -3.49
N LEU A 3 -4.31 -3.94 -4.04
CA LEU A 3 -5.63 -3.76 -4.68
C LEU A 3 -5.85 -4.72 -5.85
N VAL A 4 -4.81 -5.06 -6.60
CA VAL A 4 -4.91 -5.97 -7.74
C VAL A 4 -5.23 -7.39 -7.28
N VAL A 5 -4.51 -7.91 -6.28
CA VAL A 5 -4.72 -9.29 -5.81
C VAL A 5 -6.14 -9.50 -5.29
N TRP A 6 -6.74 -8.51 -4.64
CA TRP A 6 -8.12 -8.61 -4.17
C TRP A 6 -9.17 -8.46 -5.28
N GLN A 7 -8.84 -7.83 -6.40
CA GLN A 7 -9.75 -7.76 -7.56
C GLN A 7 -9.72 -9.03 -8.42
N MET A 8 -8.62 -9.76 -8.40
CA MET A 8 -8.48 -11.00 -9.20
C MET A 8 -9.61 -12.02 -8.93
N PRO A 9 -9.93 -12.39 -7.68
CA PRO A 9 -11.01 -13.35 -7.42
C PRO A 9 -12.42 -12.81 -7.76
N LEU A 10 -12.61 -11.49 -7.80
CA LEU A 10 -13.90 -10.91 -8.21
C LEU A 10 -14.11 -11.01 -9.74
N MET A 11 -13.03 -10.91 -10.50
CA MET A 11 -13.06 -10.87 -11.97
C MET A 11 -12.80 -12.23 -12.60
N HIS A 12 -12.00 -13.08 -11.95
CA HIS A 12 -11.47 -14.34 -12.47
C HIS A 12 -11.47 -15.43 -11.38
N ALA A 13 -12.63 -15.65 -10.76
CA ALA A 13 -12.78 -16.58 -9.64
C ALA A 13 -12.28 -17.99 -9.95
N ASP A 14 -12.45 -18.44 -11.20
CA ASP A 14 -12.02 -19.75 -11.73
C ASP A 14 -10.49 -19.88 -11.86
N ARG A 15 -9.76 -18.78 -11.81
CA ARG A 15 -8.30 -18.75 -11.98
C ARG A 15 -7.55 -18.49 -10.66
N VAL A 16 -8.27 -18.32 -9.55
CA VAL A 16 -7.70 -17.98 -8.24
C VAL A 16 -8.03 -19.07 -7.23
N ALA A 17 -7.01 -19.80 -6.78
CA ALA A 17 -7.17 -20.83 -5.75
C ALA A 17 -7.25 -20.22 -4.33
N GLY A 18 -6.52 -19.14 -4.07
CA GLY A 18 -6.51 -18.42 -2.80
C GLY A 18 -5.86 -17.06 -2.93
N VAL A 19 -5.98 -16.22 -1.90
CA VAL A 19 -5.46 -14.86 -1.89
C VAL A 19 -4.61 -14.62 -0.64
N ILE A 20 -3.43 -14.06 -0.82
CA ILE A 20 -2.62 -13.51 0.27
C ILE A 20 -2.49 -12.00 0.06
N GLY A 21 -3.08 -11.23 0.94
CA GLY A 21 -2.91 -9.78 1.02
C GLY A 21 -1.88 -9.42 2.08
N VAL A 22 -0.96 -8.50 1.74
CA VAL A 22 -0.01 -7.93 2.70
C VAL A 22 -0.26 -6.42 2.77
N ASN A 23 -0.47 -5.90 3.95
CA ASN A 23 -0.83 -4.53 4.31
C ASN A 23 -2.16 -4.05 3.70
N THR A 24 -2.32 -4.12 2.38
CA THR A 24 -3.54 -3.64 1.70
C THR A 24 -4.70 -4.62 1.93
N PRO A 25 -5.76 -4.24 2.67
CA PRO A 25 -6.92 -5.10 2.88
C PRO A 25 -7.83 -5.13 1.65
N PHE A 26 -8.77 -6.07 1.63
CA PHE A 26 -9.92 -5.96 0.73
C PHE A 26 -10.77 -4.76 1.13
N LEU A 27 -10.91 -3.83 0.21
CA LEU A 27 -11.81 -2.69 0.34
C LEU A 27 -12.94 -2.84 -0.66
N ALA A 28 -14.17 -3.00 -0.16
CA ALA A 28 -15.34 -3.03 -1.02
C ALA A 28 -15.49 -1.73 -1.81
N ARG A 29 -16.06 -1.84 -3.00
CA ARG A 29 -16.28 -0.68 -3.87
C ARG A 29 -17.04 0.43 -3.13
N PRO A 30 -16.46 1.63 -2.97
CA PRO A 30 -17.14 2.73 -2.29
C PRO A 30 -18.31 3.27 -3.14
N PRO A 31 -19.31 3.94 -2.52
CA PRO A 31 -20.48 4.48 -3.22
C PRO A 31 -20.12 5.65 -4.15
N ILE A 32 -19.01 6.35 -3.88
CA ILE A 32 -18.53 7.48 -4.69
C ILE A 32 -17.14 7.16 -5.27
N ASP A 33 -16.76 7.90 -6.29
CA ASP A 33 -15.43 7.79 -6.89
C ASP A 33 -14.35 7.97 -5.80
N PRO A 34 -13.39 7.02 -5.66
CA PRO A 34 -12.39 7.05 -4.60
C PRO A 34 -11.49 8.30 -4.65
N ILE A 35 -11.20 8.84 -5.84
CA ILE A 35 -10.42 10.08 -5.95
C ILE A 35 -11.20 11.27 -5.41
N MET A 36 -12.50 11.37 -5.70
CA MET A 36 -13.35 12.40 -5.12
C MET A 36 -13.43 12.30 -3.60
N GLY A 37 -13.58 11.07 -3.08
CA GLY A 37 -13.60 10.82 -1.64
C GLY A 37 -12.30 11.20 -0.94
N MET A 38 -11.16 10.77 -1.49
CA MET A 38 -9.83 11.11 -0.95
C MET A 38 -9.57 12.62 -0.99
N LYS A 39 -9.94 13.29 -2.08
CA LYS A 39 -9.81 14.75 -2.19
C LYS A 39 -10.64 15.47 -1.14
N ALA A 40 -11.87 15.05 -0.89
CA ALA A 40 -12.74 15.64 0.11
C ALA A 40 -12.20 15.44 1.55
N LEU A 41 -11.59 14.28 1.84
CA LEU A 41 -11.09 13.96 3.18
C LEU A 41 -9.70 14.54 3.46
N TYR A 42 -8.78 14.46 2.49
CA TYR A 42 -7.35 14.74 2.70
C TYR A 42 -6.84 15.98 1.93
N GLY A 43 -7.63 16.49 0.97
CA GLY A 43 -7.26 17.65 0.15
C GLY A 43 -6.46 17.31 -1.11
N GLU A 44 -6.07 18.36 -1.86
CA GLU A 44 -5.39 18.27 -3.16
C GLU A 44 -3.95 17.73 -3.06
N ASP A 45 -3.29 17.92 -1.92
CA ASP A 45 -1.89 17.55 -1.71
C ASP A 45 -1.69 16.09 -1.29
N MET A 46 -2.77 15.38 -0.97
CA MET A 46 -2.72 13.94 -0.71
C MET A 46 -2.17 13.23 -1.93
N TYR A 47 -1.14 12.40 -1.74
CA TYR A 47 -0.31 11.91 -2.85
C TYR A 47 -1.11 11.24 -3.97
N ILE A 48 -2.15 10.45 -3.67
CA ILE A 48 -2.98 9.78 -4.69
C ILE A 48 -3.76 10.81 -5.51
N VAL A 49 -4.25 11.88 -4.86
CA VAL A 49 -4.96 12.99 -5.53
C VAL A 49 -3.98 13.80 -6.37
N TYR A 50 -2.82 14.12 -5.82
CA TYR A 50 -1.76 14.84 -6.53
C TYR A 50 -1.30 14.09 -7.79
N PHE A 51 -1.17 12.76 -7.71
CA PHE A 51 -0.77 11.90 -8.83
C PHE A 51 -1.76 11.92 -10.01
N GLN A 52 -3.00 12.39 -9.81
CA GLN A 52 -3.95 12.51 -10.92
C GLN A 52 -3.54 13.57 -11.95
N LYS A 53 -2.71 14.52 -11.57
CA LYS A 53 -2.21 15.59 -12.46
C LYS A 53 -1.12 15.04 -13.38
N PRO A 54 -1.33 15.03 -14.71
CA PRO A 54 -0.36 14.45 -15.63
C PRO A 54 0.97 15.21 -15.62
N GLY A 55 2.08 14.48 -15.47
CA GLY A 55 3.44 15.02 -15.57
C GLY A 55 3.96 15.75 -14.33
N GLU A 56 3.09 16.25 -13.41
CA GLU A 56 3.56 17.00 -12.24
C GLU A 56 4.39 16.14 -11.30
N ALA A 57 3.83 15.04 -10.81
CA ALA A 57 4.55 14.12 -9.93
C ALA A 57 5.75 13.46 -10.62
N ASP A 58 5.59 13.10 -11.89
CA ASP A 58 6.67 12.53 -12.72
C ASP A 58 7.89 13.46 -12.72
N THR A 59 7.67 14.76 -12.95
CA THR A 59 8.73 15.78 -12.99
C THR A 59 9.39 15.96 -11.62
N VAL A 60 8.61 16.01 -10.53
CA VAL A 60 9.15 16.21 -9.19
C VAL A 60 10.00 15.02 -8.76
N LEU A 61 9.48 13.80 -8.93
CA LEU A 61 10.17 12.57 -8.51
C LEU A 61 11.43 12.29 -9.34
N ALA A 62 11.46 12.69 -10.61
CA ALA A 62 12.62 12.50 -11.49
C ALA A 62 13.79 13.46 -11.19
N LYS A 63 13.60 14.51 -10.39
CA LYS A 63 14.67 15.47 -10.07
C LYS A 63 15.83 14.83 -9.28
N ASP A 64 15.52 13.96 -8.33
CA ASP A 64 16.48 13.24 -7.52
C ASP A 64 15.89 11.88 -7.11
N VAL A 65 16.13 10.88 -7.95
CA VAL A 65 15.64 9.51 -7.73
C VAL A 65 16.20 8.92 -6.44
N GLY A 66 17.46 9.22 -6.11
CA GLY A 66 18.08 8.76 -4.88
C GLY A 66 17.37 9.32 -3.64
N LYS A 67 17.08 10.63 -3.64
CA LYS A 67 16.32 11.28 -2.57
C LYS A 67 14.93 10.66 -2.39
N VAL A 68 14.24 10.36 -3.49
CA VAL A 68 12.92 9.69 -3.46
C VAL A 68 13.00 8.37 -2.72
N PHE A 69 13.98 7.51 -3.04
CA PHE A 69 14.10 6.23 -2.37
C PHE A 69 14.61 6.33 -0.94
N ARG A 70 15.51 7.27 -0.62
CA ARG A 70 15.87 7.55 0.78
C ARG A 70 14.70 8.03 1.62
N PHE A 71 13.72 8.69 1.02
CA PHE A 71 12.46 9.08 1.68
C PHE A 71 11.52 7.88 1.87
N PHE A 72 11.23 7.13 0.81
CA PHE A 72 10.23 6.09 0.85
C PHE A 72 10.68 4.79 1.52
N MET A 73 11.95 4.39 1.34
CA MET A 73 12.47 3.11 1.84
C MET A 73 13.05 3.26 3.25
N ARG A 74 12.18 3.62 4.19
CA ARG A 74 12.55 3.78 5.61
C ARG A 74 11.67 2.89 6.48
N LYS A 75 12.23 2.38 7.57
CA LYS A 75 11.45 1.79 8.65
C LYS A 75 10.55 2.86 9.24
N ASN A 76 9.36 2.46 9.65
CA ASN A 76 8.45 3.39 10.29
C ASN A 76 9.09 3.89 11.61
N GLY A 77 9.47 5.16 11.64
CA GLY A 77 10.00 5.82 12.84
C GLY A 77 8.92 6.29 13.79
N MET A 78 7.66 5.99 13.50
CA MET A 78 6.49 6.45 14.25
C MET A 78 5.53 5.29 14.46
N THR A 79 5.13 5.04 15.70
CA THR A 79 4.09 4.05 16.01
C THR A 79 2.71 4.56 15.54
N ALA A 80 1.76 3.63 15.35
CA ALA A 80 0.39 3.98 15.03
C ALA A 80 -0.26 4.90 16.09
N GLU A 81 0.11 4.73 17.37
CA GLU A 81 -0.33 5.59 18.46
C GLU A 81 0.22 7.02 18.29
N ALA A 82 1.54 7.16 18.11
CA ALA A 82 2.17 8.46 17.92
C ALA A 82 1.62 9.20 16.69
N PHE A 83 1.40 8.49 15.58
CA PHE A 83 0.74 9.05 14.41
C PHE A 83 -0.68 9.53 14.72
N GLY A 84 -1.42 8.78 15.53
CA GLY A 84 -2.77 9.16 15.98
C GLY A 84 -2.82 10.47 16.74
N GLN A 85 -1.74 10.87 17.42
CA GLN A 85 -1.64 12.12 18.16
C GLN A 85 -1.22 13.33 17.32
N LEU A 86 -0.83 13.13 16.06
CA LEU A 86 -0.46 14.26 15.19
C LEU A 86 -1.66 15.15 14.88
N PRO A 87 -1.42 16.45 14.61
CA PRO A 87 -2.42 17.33 14.01
C PRO A 87 -2.95 16.78 12.69
N GLU A 88 -4.23 17.01 12.39
CA GLU A 88 -4.90 16.47 11.19
C GLU A 88 -4.22 16.90 9.88
N GLU A 89 -3.59 18.07 9.84
CA GLU A 89 -2.84 18.56 8.69
C GLU A 89 -1.65 17.66 8.34
N LEU A 90 -1.00 17.07 9.35
CA LEU A 90 0.16 16.19 9.18
C LEU A 90 -0.26 14.75 8.81
N LYS A 91 -1.52 14.38 9.00
CA LYS A 91 -2.10 13.08 8.62
C LYS A 91 -2.59 13.03 7.17
N ARG A 92 -2.43 14.10 6.41
CA ARG A 92 -2.96 14.20 5.03
C ARG A 92 -2.15 13.50 3.95
N PHE A 93 -1.06 12.84 4.32
CA PHE A 93 -0.20 12.11 3.37
C PHE A 93 0.27 12.94 2.16
N ALA A 94 0.65 14.20 2.41
CA ALA A 94 1.20 15.09 1.39
C ALA A 94 2.67 14.75 1.08
N LEU A 95 2.92 13.53 0.59
CA LEU A 95 4.26 12.93 0.46
C LEU A 95 5.17 13.74 -0.46
N ILE A 96 4.63 14.36 -1.51
CA ILE A 96 5.42 15.19 -2.43
C ILE A 96 5.97 16.43 -1.75
N LYS A 97 5.18 17.05 -0.86
CA LYS A 97 5.64 18.18 -0.05
C LYS A 97 6.68 17.74 1.00
N ALA A 98 6.51 16.55 1.55
CA ALA A 98 7.47 16.01 2.52
C ALA A 98 8.85 15.73 1.90
N LEU A 99 8.93 15.46 0.59
CA LEU A 99 10.20 15.35 -0.14
C LEU A 99 11.00 16.67 -0.18
N ASP A 100 10.35 17.82 -0.08
CA ASP A 100 11.03 19.12 -0.07
C ASP A 100 11.67 19.46 1.29
N MET A 101 11.34 18.70 2.35
CA MET A 101 11.95 18.86 3.67
C MET A 101 13.42 18.43 3.68
N ASP A 102 14.15 18.89 4.70
CA ASP A 102 15.49 18.41 5.00
C ASP A 102 15.43 16.90 5.33
N GLU A 103 16.31 16.12 4.71
CA GLU A 103 16.40 14.66 4.92
C GLU A 103 16.67 14.31 6.39
N ALA A 104 17.36 15.18 7.13
CA ALA A 104 17.63 14.99 8.56
C ALA A 104 16.36 15.01 9.44
N LEU A 105 15.27 15.56 8.92
CA LEU A 105 13.98 15.62 9.62
C LEU A 105 13.08 14.42 9.32
N TRP A 106 13.45 13.56 8.39
CA TRP A 106 12.62 12.39 8.05
C TRP A 106 12.72 11.33 9.15
N PRO A 107 11.58 10.81 9.62
CA PRO A 107 11.57 9.82 10.67
C PRO A 107 12.08 8.45 10.18
N GLY A 108 12.53 7.64 11.12
CA GLY A 108 12.93 6.26 10.87
C GLY A 108 14.32 6.11 10.27
N GLU A 109 14.72 4.86 10.06
CA GLU A 109 16.03 4.47 9.52
C GLU A 109 15.87 3.94 8.09
N LEU A 110 16.92 4.05 7.30
CA LEU A 110 16.94 3.45 5.96
C LEU A 110 16.83 1.92 6.07
N LEU A 111 15.98 1.34 5.21
CA LEU A 111 15.78 -0.11 5.11
C LEU A 111 16.84 -0.78 4.25
N LEU A 112 17.35 -0.06 3.27
CA LEU A 112 18.22 -0.62 2.22
C LEU A 112 19.67 -0.28 2.47
N THR A 113 20.55 -1.21 2.11
CA THR A 113 21.99 -0.94 1.96
C THR A 113 22.24 0.01 0.78
N ALA A 114 23.44 0.53 0.66
CA ALA A 114 23.83 1.40 -0.46
C ALA A 114 23.72 0.66 -1.81
N GLU A 115 24.10 -0.60 -1.86
CA GLU A 115 24.03 -1.46 -3.05
C GLU A 115 22.59 -1.73 -3.46
N GLU A 116 21.72 -2.07 -2.53
CA GLU A 116 20.28 -2.27 -2.78
C GLU A 116 19.64 -0.97 -3.25
N MET A 117 19.94 0.15 -2.61
CA MET A 117 19.47 1.48 -3.01
C MET A 117 19.84 1.79 -4.45
N GLN A 118 21.07 1.47 -4.86
CA GLN A 118 21.56 1.73 -6.22
C GLN A 118 20.74 0.98 -7.28
N VAL A 119 20.29 -0.25 -6.98
CA VAL A 119 19.41 -1.02 -7.87
C VAL A 119 18.10 -0.29 -8.16
N PHE A 120 17.49 0.30 -7.12
CA PHE A 120 16.27 1.11 -7.28
C PHE A 120 16.56 2.38 -8.09
N VAL A 121 17.63 3.09 -7.77
CA VAL A 121 18.02 4.34 -8.45
C VAL A 121 18.27 4.08 -9.94
N ASP A 122 19.04 3.06 -10.29
CA ASP A 122 19.32 2.72 -11.69
C ASP A 122 18.07 2.31 -12.46
N SER A 123 17.20 1.52 -11.80
CA SER A 123 15.95 1.09 -12.40
C SER A 123 15.04 2.26 -12.71
N PHE A 124 14.84 3.18 -11.77
CA PHE A 124 13.94 4.31 -11.94
C PHE A 124 14.53 5.46 -12.76
N ASN A 125 15.86 5.62 -12.79
CA ASN A 125 16.50 6.49 -13.78
C ASN A 125 16.23 6.04 -15.22
N ARG A 126 16.15 4.73 -15.44
CA ARG A 126 15.85 4.15 -16.75
C ARG A 126 14.37 4.18 -17.11
N THR A 127 13.46 3.87 -16.15
CA THR A 127 12.02 3.68 -16.42
C THR A 127 11.18 4.90 -16.08
N GLY A 128 11.67 5.81 -15.26
CA GLY A 128 10.88 6.89 -14.66
C GLY A 128 9.83 6.38 -13.69
N PHE A 129 9.00 7.29 -13.19
CA PHE A 129 7.96 7.04 -12.20
C PHE A 129 6.55 6.89 -12.80
N THR A 130 6.35 7.24 -14.06
CA THR A 130 5.04 7.26 -14.72
C THR A 130 4.31 5.90 -14.61
N GLY A 131 5.03 4.79 -14.80
CA GLY A 131 4.45 3.44 -14.68
C GLY A 131 3.86 3.18 -13.30
N GLY A 132 4.60 3.52 -12.25
CA GLY A 132 4.14 3.39 -10.85
C GLY A 132 2.96 4.33 -10.54
N ILE A 133 3.04 5.59 -10.96
CA ILE A 133 1.99 6.60 -10.76
C ILE A 133 0.69 6.19 -11.46
N ASN A 134 0.75 5.57 -12.63
CA ASN A 134 -0.41 5.15 -13.40
C ASN A 134 -1.29 4.12 -12.66
N TRP A 135 -0.77 3.35 -11.70
CA TRP A 135 -1.61 2.51 -10.84
C TRP A 135 -2.67 3.35 -10.11
N TYR A 136 -2.29 4.51 -9.59
CA TYR A 136 -3.18 5.44 -8.87
C TYR A 136 -4.10 6.22 -9.83
N ARG A 137 -3.60 6.58 -11.04
CA ARG A 137 -4.40 7.26 -12.08
C ARG A 137 -5.57 6.41 -12.59
N ASN A 138 -5.49 5.10 -12.43
CA ASN A 138 -6.56 4.20 -12.83
C ASN A 138 -7.67 4.02 -11.77
N PHE A 139 -7.59 4.61 -10.59
CA PHE A 139 -8.56 4.38 -9.52
C PHE A 139 -10.00 4.70 -9.93
N SER A 140 -10.27 5.87 -10.49
CA SER A 140 -11.60 6.24 -10.97
C SER A 140 -12.10 5.33 -12.10
N ARG A 141 -11.19 4.95 -13.01
CA ARG A 141 -11.51 4.02 -14.10
C ARG A 141 -11.87 2.63 -13.56
N ASN A 142 -11.05 2.10 -12.67
CA ASN A 142 -11.28 0.79 -12.04
C ASN A 142 -12.58 0.79 -11.22
N TRP A 143 -12.86 1.87 -10.50
CA TRP A 143 -14.12 2.04 -9.78
C TRP A 143 -15.34 1.99 -10.70
N LYS A 144 -15.29 2.64 -11.87
CA LYS A 144 -16.36 2.56 -12.87
C LYS A 144 -16.55 1.13 -13.38
N TYR A 145 -15.47 0.45 -13.76
CA TYR A 145 -15.54 -0.91 -14.30
C TYR A 145 -16.01 -1.96 -13.27
N SER A 146 -15.70 -1.77 -12.00
CA SER A 146 -16.09 -2.71 -10.94
C SER A 146 -17.57 -2.56 -10.50
N GLY A 147 -18.34 -1.64 -11.12
CA GLY A 147 -19.70 -1.30 -10.70
C GLY A 147 -20.70 -2.45 -10.70
N GLY A 148 -20.50 -3.46 -11.56
CA GLY A 148 -21.37 -4.64 -11.66
C GLY A 148 -20.81 -5.89 -10.96
N LEU A 149 -19.64 -5.80 -10.33
CA LEU A 149 -19.02 -6.97 -9.67
C LEU A 149 -19.62 -7.20 -8.28
N GLU A 150 -19.97 -8.46 -8.00
CA GLU A 150 -20.30 -8.85 -6.63
C GLU A 150 -19.05 -8.65 -5.75
N GLN A 151 -19.20 -7.92 -4.66
CA GLN A 151 -18.09 -7.61 -3.74
C GLN A 151 -17.90 -8.76 -2.73
N LYS A 152 -17.55 -9.95 -3.23
CA LYS A 152 -17.43 -11.16 -2.43
C LYS A 152 -16.27 -12.03 -2.90
N VAL A 153 -15.25 -12.19 -2.07
CA VAL A 153 -14.13 -13.11 -2.30
C VAL A 153 -14.46 -14.43 -1.60
N ARG A 154 -14.66 -15.50 -2.36
CA ARG A 154 -15.04 -16.83 -1.83
C ARG A 154 -13.86 -17.76 -1.64
N GLN A 155 -12.72 -17.42 -2.21
CA GLN A 155 -11.48 -18.19 -2.08
C GLN A 155 -10.90 -18.05 -0.67
N PRO A 156 -10.25 -19.12 -0.13
CA PRO A 156 -9.50 -19.03 1.09
C PRO A 156 -8.51 -17.86 1.02
N SER A 157 -8.45 -17.07 2.08
CA SER A 157 -7.67 -15.84 2.05
C SER A 157 -6.88 -15.63 3.34
N LEU A 158 -5.68 -15.10 3.21
CA LEU A 158 -4.82 -14.66 4.30
C LEU A 158 -4.62 -13.15 4.19
N MET A 159 -4.83 -12.42 5.30
CA MET A 159 -4.50 -10.99 5.41
C MET A 159 -3.39 -10.81 6.44
N ILE A 160 -2.20 -10.44 5.98
CA ILE A 160 -1.06 -10.08 6.83
C ILE A 160 -1.07 -8.56 7.00
N MET A 161 -1.09 -8.13 8.26
CA MET A 161 -1.15 -6.71 8.64
C MET A 161 0.11 -6.34 9.42
N ALA A 162 0.54 -5.11 9.34
CA ALA A 162 1.64 -4.55 10.11
C ALA A 162 1.10 -3.58 11.18
N GLU A 163 1.50 -3.77 12.44
CA GLU A 163 0.93 -3.06 13.59
C GLU A 163 1.06 -1.54 13.47
N ASP A 164 2.22 -1.07 12.99
CA ASP A 164 2.57 0.35 12.89
C ASP A 164 2.48 0.90 11.46
N ASP A 165 1.77 0.20 10.55
CA ASP A 165 1.49 0.77 9.23
C ASP A 165 0.47 1.90 9.36
N VAL A 166 0.96 3.14 9.30
CA VAL A 166 0.13 4.35 9.40
C VAL A 166 -0.63 4.67 8.11
N VAL A 167 -0.21 4.09 6.98
CA VAL A 167 -0.85 4.29 5.67
C VAL A 167 -1.97 3.28 5.45
N LEU A 168 -1.71 2.00 5.76
CA LEU A 168 -2.63 0.88 5.62
C LEU A 168 -2.86 0.23 6.99
N SER A 169 -3.39 1.03 7.92
CA SER A 169 -3.60 0.62 9.30
C SER A 169 -4.37 -0.70 9.41
N PRO A 170 -4.00 -1.60 10.34
CA PRO A 170 -4.74 -2.83 10.61
C PRO A 170 -6.24 -2.64 10.84
N LYS A 171 -6.64 -1.46 11.33
CA LYS A 171 -8.05 -1.10 11.50
C LYS A 171 -8.84 -1.10 10.20
N MET A 172 -8.19 -0.88 9.04
CA MET A 172 -8.84 -0.94 7.73
C MET A 172 -9.30 -2.35 7.34
N ALA A 173 -8.73 -3.40 7.96
CA ALA A 173 -9.15 -4.78 7.78
C ALA A 173 -10.31 -5.18 8.72
N ALA A 174 -10.85 -4.25 9.53
CA ALA A 174 -11.99 -4.52 10.39
C ALA A 174 -13.26 -4.77 9.55
N GLY A 175 -13.97 -5.85 9.85
CA GLY A 175 -15.20 -6.22 9.12
C GLY A 175 -14.98 -6.77 7.70
N MET A 176 -13.73 -7.03 7.33
CA MET A 176 -13.37 -7.62 6.04
C MET A 176 -14.02 -9.01 5.82
N GLU A 177 -14.32 -9.74 6.89
CA GLU A 177 -15.00 -11.04 6.89
C GLU A 177 -16.40 -11.00 6.24
N ARG A 178 -17.03 -9.82 6.21
CA ARG A 178 -18.32 -9.63 5.51
C ARG A 178 -18.21 -9.89 4.01
N PHE A 179 -17.04 -9.60 3.45
CA PHE A 179 -16.75 -9.71 2.03
C PHE A 179 -15.86 -10.91 1.70
N VAL A 180 -15.09 -11.40 2.66
CA VAL A 180 -14.15 -12.51 2.56
C VAL A 180 -14.46 -13.51 3.68
N PRO A 181 -15.45 -14.41 3.52
CA PRO A 181 -15.90 -15.28 4.60
C PRO A 181 -14.86 -16.28 5.12
N ASP A 182 -13.98 -16.74 4.24
CA ASP A 182 -12.89 -17.67 4.57
C ASP A 182 -11.56 -16.89 4.68
N LEU A 183 -11.47 -16.03 5.70
CA LEU A 183 -10.36 -15.13 5.96
C LEU A 183 -9.62 -15.50 7.23
N GLU A 184 -8.32 -15.70 7.11
CA GLU A 184 -7.39 -15.72 8.23
C GLU A 184 -6.64 -14.38 8.30
N LYS A 185 -6.35 -13.91 9.52
CA LYS A 185 -5.62 -12.66 9.74
C LYS A 185 -4.38 -12.90 10.60
N VAL A 186 -3.27 -12.30 10.21
CA VAL A 186 -2.01 -12.28 10.97
C VAL A 186 -1.57 -10.84 11.15
N LEU A 187 -1.18 -10.47 12.37
CA LEU A 187 -0.60 -9.17 12.69
C LEU A 187 0.89 -9.34 12.99
N ILE A 188 1.73 -8.65 12.24
CA ILE A 188 3.17 -8.54 12.51
C ILE A 188 3.38 -7.35 13.45
N ALA A 189 3.84 -7.64 14.65
CA ALA A 189 4.07 -6.62 15.69
C ALA A 189 5.29 -5.75 15.35
N LYS A 190 5.27 -4.48 15.79
CA LYS A 190 6.38 -3.51 15.63
C LYS A 190 6.87 -3.38 14.18
N CYS A 191 5.97 -3.54 13.23
CA CYS A 191 6.24 -3.53 11.80
C CYS A 191 5.53 -2.37 11.13
N GLY A 192 6.23 -1.66 10.25
CA GLY A 192 5.68 -0.57 9.46
C GLY A 192 5.20 -1.02 8.09
N HIS A 193 5.23 -0.08 7.13
CA HIS A 193 4.63 -0.26 5.80
C HIS A 193 5.37 -1.29 4.92
N TRP A 194 6.68 -1.42 5.09
CA TRP A 194 7.51 -2.30 4.26
C TRP A 194 7.65 -3.69 4.89
N THR A 195 6.53 -4.33 5.18
CA THR A 195 6.44 -5.57 5.97
C THR A 195 7.41 -6.67 5.52
N GLN A 196 7.54 -6.89 4.21
CA GLN A 196 8.43 -7.93 3.67
C GLN A 196 9.91 -7.60 3.86
N GLN A 197 10.26 -6.33 3.93
CA GLN A 197 11.63 -5.87 4.14
C GLN A 197 11.95 -5.70 5.64
N GLU A 198 10.96 -5.27 6.43
CA GLU A 198 11.14 -5.05 7.87
C GLU A 198 11.15 -6.36 8.65
N HIS A 199 10.25 -7.29 8.30
CA HIS A 199 10.04 -8.58 8.99
C HIS A 199 9.90 -9.75 7.99
N PRO A 200 10.97 -10.07 7.23
CA PRO A 200 10.90 -11.10 6.18
C PRO A 200 10.63 -12.50 6.74
N GLU A 201 11.19 -12.84 7.91
CA GLU A 201 11.06 -14.17 8.50
C GLU A 201 9.61 -14.43 8.94
N GLU A 202 9.01 -13.52 9.70
CA GLU A 202 7.64 -13.63 10.17
C GLU A 202 6.64 -13.61 9.03
N THR A 203 6.88 -12.75 8.03
CA THR A 203 6.04 -12.67 6.83
C THR A 203 6.05 -13.98 6.05
N ASN A 204 7.26 -14.53 5.80
CA ASN A 204 7.43 -15.80 5.11
C ASN A 204 6.84 -16.97 5.91
N ALA A 205 7.04 -17.00 7.23
CA ALA A 205 6.50 -18.04 8.10
C ALA A 205 4.96 -18.07 8.04
N ALA A 206 4.31 -16.89 8.12
CA ALA A 206 2.86 -16.77 8.02
C ALA A 206 2.33 -17.27 6.67
N MET A 207 2.97 -16.88 5.57
CA MET A 207 2.59 -17.32 4.23
C MET A 207 2.76 -18.84 4.06
N LEU A 208 3.93 -19.37 4.43
CA LEU A 208 4.25 -20.80 4.26
C LEU A 208 3.36 -21.71 5.13
N ASP A 209 3.10 -21.32 6.38
CA ASP A 209 2.20 -22.06 7.25
C ASP A 209 0.79 -22.11 6.65
N TRP A 210 0.25 -20.96 6.23
CA TRP A 210 -1.06 -20.88 5.61
C TRP A 210 -1.13 -21.72 4.33
N LEU A 211 -0.12 -21.63 3.44
CA LEU A 211 -0.08 -22.40 2.20
C LEU A 211 -0.05 -23.91 2.46
N LYS A 212 0.76 -24.38 3.42
CA LYS A 212 0.83 -25.82 3.78
C LYS A 212 -0.50 -26.34 4.31
N ARG A 213 -1.23 -25.54 5.09
CA ARG A 213 -2.53 -25.95 5.65
C ARG A 213 -3.66 -25.91 4.62
N ARG A 214 -3.65 -24.92 3.73
CA ARG A 214 -4.76 -24.69 2.78
C ARG A 214 -4.58 -25.40 1.45
N PHE A 215 -3.34 -25.66 1.05
CA PHE A 215 -2.97 -26.26 -0.22
C PHE A 215 -1.88 -27.33 -0.01
N PRO A 216 -2.21 -28.42 0.70
CA PRO A 216 -1.25 -29.51 0.88
C PRO A 216 -0.86 -30.11 -0.48
N ALA A 217 0.44 -30.51 -0.63
CA ALA A 217 0.97 -31.15 -1.84
C ALA A 217 0.36 -32.53 -2.06
#